data_4d1fba724db79580e0b549397b48798b
#
_entry.id   4d1fba724db79580e0b549397b48798b
#
_cell.length_a   1.000
_cell.length_b   1.000
_cell.length_c   1.000
_cell.angle_alpha   90.00
_cell.angle_beta   90.00
_cell.angle_gamma   90.00
#
_symmetry.space_group_name_H-M   'P 1'
#
loop_
_entity.id
_entity.type
_entity.pdbx_description
1 polymer ?
#
loop_
_entity_poly.entity_id
_entity_poly.type
_entity_poly.pdbx_seq_one_letter_code
_entity_poly.pdbx_strand_id
1 'polypeptide(L)'
;MLLYNTMLQQVWFLFIINWIFLSELGLYFMCWDSQKIIENLTIRLAKVNVLYVKVFQAFAVQMKNTNHTLMKFTDEAPWTQDDVDMVSLEQLIQEYNIVLDKTPIKSGMISLVYKGQMNGANIAIKIQRKNIISKLNTGIYNLLFFARIISLLPFIKKLSLVDTINKNTGLILEQTVFSQEVSNLNQMREICKYLKYIQIPRVFDDVTKKYPTIIMMEYVDGKPIEQIEPGDRVEFAKQVIKFGIATGLVHGVAHGDLHRGNILFIKNDDAKIKYKLGILDFGIINIIDPIFRNNMFDLIGGLFTTPAEESARKILNSGIIEPVESIQCLPKEQYDTIIQFISSIIQSMIDRKREVNQVEIYNLFRDINLYLSTNDVTELGLKPCDGFVKLQLTIAMAHGVTMSLCGENYTGLLDQVLAEMFHTNLLEM
;
A
#
# COMPACT_ATOMS: atom_id res chain seq x y z
N MET A 1 39.78 1.35 -9.59
CA MET A 1 39.30 -0.03 -9.60
C MET A 1 37.82 -0.13 -9.27
N LEU A 2 37.32 0.47 -8.18
CA LEU A 2 35.86 0.49 -7.82
C LEU A 2 34.97 1.15 -8.90
N LEU A 3 35.34 2.30 -9.45
CA LEU A 3 34.61 3.00 -10.51
C LEU A 3 34.55 2.20 -11.83
N TYR A 4 35.59 1.45 -12.15
CA TYR A 4 35.64 0.61 -13.35
C TYR A 4 34.71 -0.61 -13.21
N ASN A 5 34.65 -1.22 -12.01
CA ASN A 5 33.73 -2.33 -11.73
C ASN A 5 32.28 -1.89 -11.77
N THR A 6 31.94 -0.68 -11.26
CA THR A 6 30.58 -0.13 -11.33
C THR A 6 30.14 0.17 -12.76
N MET A 7 31.03 0.72 -13.58
CA MET A 7 30.75 1.01 -14.99
C MET A 7 30.52 -0.26 -15.82
N LEU A 8 31.33 -1.30 -15.62
CA LEU A 8 31.13 -2.61 -16.24
C LEU A 8 29.78 -3.26 -15.80
N GLN A 9 29.42 -3.16 -14.54
CA GLN A 9 28.15 -3.67 -14.03
C GLN A 9 26.96 -2.95 -14.66
N GLN A 10 27.03 -1.63 -14.87
CA GLN A 10 25.98 -0.87 -15.54
C GLN A 10 25.84 -1.22 -17.03
N VAL A 11 26.95 -1.34 -17.74
CA VAL A 11 26.94 -1.77 -19.15
C VAL A 11 26.35 -3.18 -19.27
N TRP A 12 26.76 -4.08 -18.39
CA TRP A 12 26.23 -5.44 -18.33
C TRP A 12 24.72 -5.47 -18.00
N PHE A 13 24.29 -4.64 -17.04
CA PHE A 13 22.87 -4.48 -16.74
C PHE A 13 22.06 -4.00 -17.94
N LEU A 14 22.51 -2.94 -18.63
CA LEU A 14 21.87 -2.47 -19.85
C LEU A 14 21.79 -3.56 -20.91
N PHE A 15 22.84 -4.32 -21.10
CA PHE A 15 22.85 -5.44 -22.04
C PHE A 15 21.79 -6.50 -21.67
N ILE A 16 21.77 -6.93 -20.41
CA ILE A 16 20.79 -7.92 -19.94
C ILE A 16 19.36 -7.42 -20.09
N ILE A 17 19.08 -6.19 -19.66
CA ILE A 17 17.72 -5.63 -19.73
C ILE A 17 17.26 -5.51 -21.19
N ASN A 18 18.09 -4.94 -22.08
CA ASN A 18 17.76 -4.88 -23.50
C ASN A 18 17.56 -6.26 -24.12
N TRP A 19 18.41 -7.23 -23.77
CA TRP A 19 18.26 -8.61 -24.24
C TRP A 19 16.96 -9.24 -23.78
N ILE A 20 16.56 -9.04 -22.52
CA ILE A 20 15.28 -9.51 -21.98
C ILE A 20 14.12 -8.92 -22.79
N PHE A 21 14.06 -7.60 -22.93
CA PHE A 21 12.98 -6.94 -23.65
C PHE A 21 12.94 -7.30 -25.14
N LEU A 22 14.05 -7.30 -25.83
CA LEU A 22 14.11 -7.63 -27.26
C LEU A 22 13.73 -9.08 -27.53
N SER A 23 14.15 -10.01 -26.67
CA SER A 23 13.80 -11.42 -26.84
C SER A 23 12.32 -11.69 -26.57
N GLU A 24 11.69 -11.03 -25.58
CA GLU A 24 10.25 -11.15 -25.32
C GLU A 24 9.43 -10.42 -26.39
N LEU A 25 9.92 -9.29 -26.91
CA LEU A 25 9.29 -8.61 -28.04
C LEU A 25 9.31 -9.50 -29.31
N GLY A 26 10.43 -10.19 -29.57
CA GLY A 26 10.52 -11.17 -30.66
C GLY A 26 9.49 -12.31 -30.50
N LEU A 27 9.33 -12.82 -29.29
CA LEU A 27 8.32 -13.83 -28.97
C LEU A 27 6.89 -13.31 -29.13
N TYR A 28 6.64 -12.03 -28.79
CA TYR A 28 5.35 -11.39 -29.02
C TYR A 28 4.93 -11.40 -30.49
N PHE A 29 5.83 -11.06 -31.39
CA PHE A 29 5.56 -11.10 -32.83
C PHE A 29 5.38 -12.53 -33.37
N MET A 30 5.93 -13.55 -32.70
CA MET A 30 5.82 -14.94 -33.13
C MET A 30 4.58 -15.68 -32.56
N CYS A 31 4.17 -15.37 -31.32
CA CYS A 31 3.22 -16.19 -30.57
C CYS A 31 1.91 -15.47 -30.20
N TRP A 32 1.82 -14.17 -30.26
CA TRP A 32 0.64 -13.32 -29.94
C TRP A 32 0.03 -13.53 -28.53
N ASP A 33 0.70 -14.27 -27.63
CA ASP A 33 0.23 -14.52 -26.26
C ASP A 33 0.85 -13.49 -25.31
N SER A 34 0.15 -12.39 -25.11
CA SER A 34 0.60 -11.29 -24.24
C SER A 34 0.72 -11.70 -22.76
N GLN A 35 -0.11 -12.64 -22.28
CA GLN A 35 -0.05 -13.07 -20.88
C GLN A 35 1.22 -13.87 -20.61
N LYS A 36 1.56 -14.81 -21.48
CA LYS A 36 2.76 -15.63 -21.36
C LYS A 36 4.02 -14.79 -21.46
N ILE A 37 4.04 -13.76 -22.29
CA ILE A 37 5.17 -12.84 -22.42
C ILE A 37 5.37 -12.04 -21.16
N ILE A 38 4.31 -11.48 -20.57
CA ILE A 38 4.35 -10.75 -19.31
C ILE A 38 4.87 -11.66 -18.19
N GLU A 39 4.42 -12.91 -18.13
CA GLU A 39 4.89 -13.90 -17.17
C GLU A 39 6.39 -14.18 -17.30
N ASN A 40 6.85 -14.50 -18.51
CA ASN A 40 8.27 -14.74 -18.80
C ASN A 40 9.12 -13.51 -18.46
N LEU A 41 8.66 -12.32 -18.87
CA LEU A 41 9.35 -11.06 -18.60
C LEU A 41 9.51 -10.85 -17.10
N THR A 42 8.44 -11.08 -16.33
CA THR A 42 8.44 -10.94 -14.86
C THR A 42 9.43 -11.91 -14.22
N ILE A 43 9.42 -13.18 -14.62
CA ILE A 43 10.35 -14.21 -14.10
C ILE A 43 11.79 -13.84 -14.42
N ARG A 44 12.08 -13.37 -15.62
CA ARG A 44 13.44 -12.99 -16.05
C ARG A 44 13.91 -11.73 -15.32
N LEU A 45 13.07 -10.73 -15.15
CA LEU A 45 13.37 -9.52 -14.37
C LEU A 45 13.64 -9.86 -12.90
N ALA A 46 12.83 -10.75 -12.30
CA ALA A 46 13.02 -11.22 -10.93
C ALA A 46 14.40 -11.88 -10.72
N LYS A 47 14.89 -12.64 -11.70
CA LYS A 47 16.22 -13.26 -11.66
C LYS A 47 17.36 -12.25 -11.69
N VAL A 48 17.16 -11.09 -12.33
CA VAL A 48 18.16 -10.01 -12.34
C VAL A 48 18.14 -9.27 -11.01
N ASN A 49 16.98 -8.81 -10.59
CA ASN A 49 16.78 -8.20 -9.28
C ASN A 49 15.27 -8.18 -8.94
N VAL A 50 14.92 -8.63 -7.75
CA VAL A 50 13.54 -8.70 -7.27
C VAL A 50 12.85 -7.33 -7.27
N LEU A 51 13.58 -6.23 -7.11
CA LEU A 51 13.07 -4.86 -7.20
C LEU A 51 12.42 -4.56 -8.56
N TYR A 52 12.96 -5.12 -9.66
CA TYR A 52 12.44 -4.83 -11.01
C TYR A 52 11.05 -5.41 -11.23
N VAL A 53 10.69 -6.46 -10.53
CA VAL A 53 9.32 -6.99 -10.53
C VAL A 53 8.35 -5.93 -9.99
N LYS A 54 8.69 -5.30 -8.87
CA LYS A 54 7.83 -4.27 -8.25
C LYS A 54 7.68 -3.03 -9.14
N VAL A 55 8.76 -2.62 -9.78
CA VAL A 55 8.73 -1.53 -10.77
C VAL A 55 7.86 -1.89 -11.97
N PHE A 56 8.01 -3.11 -12.48
CA PHE A 56 7.22 -3.59 -13.62
C PHE A 56 5.72 -3.71 -13.28
N GLN A 57 5.39 -4.17 -12.08
CA GLN A 57 4.02 -4.21 -11.56
C GLN A 57 3.39 -2.81 -11.52
N ALA A 58 4.12 -1.81 -11.00
CA ALA A 58 3.63 -0.44 -10.93
C ALA A 58 3.33 0.12 -12.32
N PHE A 59 4.16 -0.16 -13.32
CA PHE A 59 3.91 0.23 -14.72
C PHE A 59 2.71 -0.50 -15.32
N ALA A 60 2.58 -1.80 -15.08
CA ALA A 60 1.47 -2.61 -15.63
C ALA A 60 0.10 -2.15 -15.08
N VAL A 61 0.03 -1.79 -13.82
CA VAL A 61 -1.19 -1.21 -13.20
C VAL A 61 -1.58 0.11 -13.87
N GLN A 62 -0.62 0.99 -14.15
CA GLN A 62 -0.89 2.25 -14.87
C GLN A 62 -1.41 2.03 -16.30
N MET A 63 -0.99 0.94 -16.95
CA MET A 63 -1.44 0.58 -18.29
C MET A 63 -2.83 -0.10 -18.32
N LYS A 64 -3.58 -0.11 -17.21
CA LYS A 64 -4.88 -0.81 -17.04
C LYS A 64 -4.83 -2.31 -17.36
N ASN A 65 -3.64 -2.89 -17.37
CA ASN A 65 -3.44 -4.30 -17.64
C ASN A 65 -3.31 -5.04 -16.30
N THR A 66 -4.45 -5.35 -15.68
CA THR A 66 -4.51 -6.16 -14.46
C THR A 66 -4.26 -7.62 -14.79
N ASN A 67 -3.02 -7.98 -15.07
CA ASN A 67 -2.65 -9.36 -15.27
C ASN A 67 -2.56 -10.05 -13.89
N HIS A 68 -3.40 -11.06 -13.67
CA HIS A 68 -3.41 -11.87 -12.44
C HIS A 68 -2.03 -12.42 -12.08
N THR A 69 -1.23 -12.80 -13.07
CA THR A 69 0.12 -13.36 -12.87
C THR A 69 1.08 -12.32 -12.27
N LEU A 70 1.04 -11.07 -12.74
CA LEU A 70 1.86 -9.98 -12.18
C LEU A 70 1.52 -9.69 -10.72
N MET A 71 0.24 -9.73 -10.38
CA MET A 71 -0.21 -9.51 -9.01
C MET A 71 0.20 -10.65 -8.07
N LYS A 72 0.28 -11.87 -8.58
CA LYS A 72 0.76 -13.04 -7.81
C LYS A 72 2.19 -12.87 -7.32
N PHE A 73 3.07 -12.31 -8.12
CA PHE A 73 4.49 -12.07 -7.74
C PHE A 73 4.68 -11.04 -6.63
N THR A 74 3.65 -10.32 -6.22
CA THR A 74 3.72 -9.42 -5.05
C THR A 74 3.92 -10.23 -3.76
N ASP A 75 3.25 -11.38 -3.67
CA ASP A 75 3.23 -12.23 -2.48
C ASP A 75 4.00 -13.54 -2.65
N GLU A 76 4.34 -13.92 -3.90
CA GLU A 76 5.03 -15.15 -4.26
C GLU A 76 6.28 -14.86 -5.11
N ALA A 77 7.14 -13.94 -4.66
CA ALA A 77 8.40 -13.65 -5.36
C ALA A 77 9.28 -14.92 -5.40
N PRO A 78 9.93 -15.23 -6.54
CA PRO A 78 10.84 -16.38 -6.65
C PRO A 78 11.91 -16.34 -5.56
N TRP A 79 12.20 -17.48 -4.97
CA TRP A 79 13.22 -17.62 -3.93
C TRP A 79 14.02 -18.91 -4.07
N THR A 80 15.21 -18.92 -3.50
CA THR A 80 16.08 -20.10 -3.40
C THR A 80 16.59 -20.21 -1.96
N GLN A 81 17.19 -21.34 -1.62
CA GLN A 81 17.82 -21.50 -0.30
C GLN A 81 18.96 -20.50 -0.06
N ASP A 82 19.62 -20.03 -1.11
CA ASP A 82 20.66 -19.00 -1.00
C ASP A 82 20.11 -17.63 -0.57
N ASP A 83 18.81 -17.42 -0.67
CA ASP A 83 18.16 -16.19 -0.18
C ASP A 83 17.97 -16.19 1.34
N VAL A 84 18.20 -17.31 2.03
CA VAL A 84 18.00 -17.45 3.47
C VAL A 84 19.34 -17.39 4.20
N ASP A 85 19.42 -16.61 5.26
CA ASP A 85 20.53 -16.70 6.23
C ASP A 85 20.28 -17.90 7.16
N MET A 86 20.71 -19.09 6.67
CA MET A 86 20.53 -20.34 7.37
C MET A 86 21.23 -20.34 8.72
N VAL A 87 22.35 -19.64 8.87
CA VAL A 87 23.11 -19.60 10.14
C VAL A 87 22.27 -18.94 11.25
N SER A 88 21.75 -17.75 10.98
CA SER A 88 20.90 -17.03 11.94
C SER A 88 19.60 -17.78 12.21
N LEU A 89 19.02 -18.41 11.18
CA LEU A 89 17.78 -19.17 11.33
C LEU A 89 17.97 -20.44 12.19
N GLU A 90 19.05 -21.20 11.97
CA GLU A 90 19.37 -22.40 12.73
C GLU A 90 19.71 -22.08 14.19
N GLN A 91 20.42 -20.97 14.44
CA GLN A 91 20.67 -20.49 15.81
C GLN A 91 19.37 -20.16 16.53
N LEU A 92 18.46 -19.46 15.88
CA LEU A 92 17.14 -19.16 16.44
C LEU A 92 16.34 -20.44 16.75
N ILE A 93 16.31 -21.39 15.81
CA ILE A 93 15.60 -22.66 15.96
C ILE A 93 16.10 -23.43 17.18
N GLN A 94 17.43 -23.53 17.34
CA GLN A 94 18.06 -24.23 18.46
C GLN A 94 17.80 -23.52 19.79
N GLU A 95 17.93 -22.19 19.82
CA GLU A 95 17.78 -21.40 21.04
C GLU A 95 16.36 -21.45 21.62
N TYR A 96 15.34 -21.38 20.74
CA TYR A 96 13.94 -21.34 21.16
C TYR A 96 13.22 -22.69 21.01
N ASN A 97 13.97 -23.75 20.66
CA ASN A 97 13.43 -25.10 20.44
C ASN A 97 12.23 -25.11 19.48
N ILE A 98 12.42 -24.50 18.31
CA ILE A 98 11.37 -24.31 17.30
C ILE A 98 11.36 -25.51 16.35
N VAL A 99 10.15 -26.00 16.03
CA VAL A 99 9.93 -26.92 14.91
C VAL A 99 9.44 -26.08 13.73
N LEU A 100 10.29 -25.94 12.70
CA LEU A 100 10.01 -25.08 11.53
C LEU A 100 9.57 -25.90 10.32
N ASP A 101 8.60 -25.38 9.57
CA ASP A 101 8.23 -25.94 8.26
C ASP A 101 9.39 -25.76 7.27
N LYS A 102 9.59 -26.75 6.39
CA LYS A 102 10.73 -26.76 5.44
C LYS A 102 10.67 -25.68 4.37
N THR A 103 9.46 -25.22 4.05
CA THR A 103 9.21 -24.23 2.99
C THR A 103 8.53 -23.00 3.55
N PRO A 104 8.87 -21.80 3.06
CA PRO A 104 8.17 -20.60 3.48
C PRO A 104 6.72 -20.63 3.01
N ILE A 105 5.82 -20.13 3.84
CA ILE A 105 4.40 -19.97 3.54
C ILE A 105 4.14 -18.70 2.72
N LYS A 106 5.09 -17.74 2.73
CA LYS A 106 5.03 -16.51 1.94
C LYS A 106 6.44 -16.09 1.52
N SER A 107 6.58 -15.59 0.31
CA SER A 107 7.85 -15.10 -0.24
C SER A 107 7.66 -13.71 -0.83
N GLY A 108 8.01 -12.67 -0.06
CA GLY A 108 8.01 -11.28 -0.49
C GLY A 108 9.33 -10.85 -1.16
N MET A 109 9.38 -9.58 -1.56
CA MET A 109 10.60 -8.98 -2.12
C MET A 109 11.75 -8.91 -1.10
N ILE A 110 11.45 -8.53 0.14
CA ILE A 110 12.44 -8.26 1.18
C ILE A 110 12.67 -9.48 2.07
N SER A 111 11.63 -10.29 2.29
CA SER A 111 11.62 -11.33 3.31
C SER A 111 10.88 -12.58 2.87
N LEU A 112 11.15 -13.65 3.60
CA LEU A 112 10.45 -14.92 3.55
C LEU A 112 9.75 -15.14 4.89
N VAL A 113 8.57 -15.74 4.89
CA VAL A 113 7.81 -16.05 6.10
C VAL A 113 7.65 -17.56 6.21
N TYR A 114 8.09 -18.09 7.34
CA TYR A 114 7.94 -19.52 7.68
C TYR A 114 6.91 -19.68 8.78
N LYS A 115 6.19 -20.81 8.74
CA LYS A 115 5.38 -21.27 9.85
C LYS A 115 6.23 -22.22 10.70
N GLY A 116 6.05 -22.17 12.02
CA GLY A 116 6.68 -23.09 12.95
C GLY A 116 5.86 -23.26 14.21
N GLN A 117 6.38 -24.09 15.10
CA GLN A 117 5.81 -24.31 16.43
C GLN A 117 6.87 -24.08 17.51
N MET A 118 6.48 -23.39 18.55
CA MET A 118 7.28 -23.15 19.76
C MET A 118 6.41 -23.45 20.99
N ASN A 119 6.83 -24.38 21.84
CA ASN A 119 6.08 -24.81 23.04
C ASN A 119 4.61 -25.19 22.73
N GLY A 120 4.35 -25.84 21.60
CA GLY A 120 3.02 -26.27 21.17
C GLY A 120 2.15 -25.17 20.55
N ALA A 121 2.60 -23.91 20.54
CA ALA A 121 1.92 -22.80 19.89
C ALA A 121 2.46 -22.56 18.47
N ASN A 122 1.57 -22.24 17.53
CA ASN A 122 1.98 -21.86 16.18
C ASN A 122 2.58 -20.46 16.19
N ILE A 123 3.69 -20.30 15.48
CA ILE A 123 4.41 -19.03 15.28
C ILE A 123 4.67 -18.77 13.81
N ALA A 124 4.88 -17.51 13.46
CA ALA A 124 5.38 -17.08 12.17
C ALA A 124 6.77 -16.46 12.33
N ILE A 125 7.70 -16.84 11.45
CA ILE A 125 9.06 -16.30 11.41
C ILE A 125 9.27 -15.61 10.09
N LYS A 126 9.38 -14.28 10.12
CA LYS A 126 9.71 -13.44 8.98
C LYS A 126 11.21 -13.22 9.00
N ILE A 127 11.92 -13.70 7.97
CA ILE A 127 13.37 -13.55 7.83
C ILE A 127 13.71 -12.74 6.59
N GLN A 128 14.62 -11.78 6.71
CA GLN A 128 15.12 -11.01 5.57
C GLN A 128 15.86 -11.90 4.60
N ARG A 129 15.70 -11.61 3.31
CA ARG A 129 16.54 -12.23 2.29
C ARG A 129 18.01 -11.84 2.49
N LYS A 130 18.87 -12.81 2.35
CA LYS A 130 20.32 -12.63 2.48
C LYS A 130 20.82 -11.53 1.55
N ASN A 131 21.57 -10.59 2.10
CA ASN A 131 22.15 -9.45 1.37
C ASN A 131 21.12 -8.55 0.67
N ILE A 132 19.86 -8.50 1.17
CA ILE A 132 18.77 -7.76 0.50
C ILE A 132 19.09 -6.27 0.34
N ILE A 133 19.68 -5.63 1.35
CA ILE A 133 20.04 -4.20 1.30
C ILE A 133 21.01 -3.93 0.15
N SER A 134 22.04 -4.78 -0.01
CA SER A 134 23.00 -4.65 -1.12
C SER A 134 22.32 -4.90 -2.48
N LYS A 135 21.45 -5.91 -2.58
CA LYS A 135 20.66 -6.20 -3.78
C LYS A 135 19.76 -5.02 -4.15
N LEU A 136 19.05 -4.44 -3.19
CA LEU A 136 18.18 -3.27 -3.41
C LEU A 136 18.98 -2.04 -3.83
N ASN A 137 20.07 -1.71 -3.14
CA ASN A 137 20.94 -0.59 -3.51
C ASN A 137 21.48 -0.73 -4.93
N THR A 138 21.92 -1.92 -5.30
CA THR A 138 22.40 -2.20 -6.68
C THR A 138 21.24 -2.03 -7.68
N GLY A 139 20.07 -2.55 -7.36
CA GLY A 139 18.87 -2.42 -8.20
C GLY A 139 18.44 -0.97 -8.41
N ILE A 140 18.39 -0.18 -7.34
CA ILE A 140 18.05 1.25 -7.37
C ILE A 140 19.07 2.03 -8.21
N TYR A 141 20.36 1.77 -7.97
CA TYR A 141 21.42 2.44 -8.72
C TYR A 141 21.33 2.16 -10.23
N ASN A 142 21.08 0.92 -10.61
CA ASN A 142 20.88 0.54 -12.00
C ASN A 142 19.61 1.16 -12.61
N LEU A 143 18.51 1.22 -11.86
CA LEU A 143 17.28 1.89 -12.31
C LEU A 143 17.48 3.39 -12.50
N LEU A 144 18.18 4.07 -11.60
CA LEU A 144 18.51 5.49 -11.73
C LEU A 144 19.40 5.74 -12.95
N PHE A 145 20.39 4.87 -13.19
CA PHE A 145 21.24 4.96 -14.36
C PHE A 145 20.43 4.81 -15.65
N PHE A 146 19.57 3.80 -15.75
CA PHE A 146 18.67 3.59 -16.88
C PHE A 146 17.70 4.77 -17.07
N ALA A 147 17.07 5.25 -15.99
CA ALA A 147 16.15 6.38 -16.03
C ALA A 147 16.83 7.66 -16.55
N ARG A 148 18.09 7.92 -16.16
CA ARG A 148 18.86 9.06 -16.69
C ARG A 148 19.10 8.95 -18.18
N ILE A 149 19.42 7.76 -18.70
CA ILE A 149 19.66 7.54 -20.13
C ILE A 149 18.35 7.77 -20.92
N ILE A 150 17.26 7.13 -20.51
CA ILE A 150 16.00 7.26 -21.26
C ILE A 150 15.36 8.65 -21.11
N SER A 151 15.66 9.39 -20.04
CA SER A 151 15.24 10.78 -19.85
C SER A 151 15.91 11.76 -20.81
N LEU A 152 16.89 11.33 -21.62
CA LEU A 152 17.41 12.11 -22.75
C LEU A 152 16.38 12.23 -23.87
N LEU A 153 15.39 11.34 -23.93
CA LEU A 153 14.29 11.42 -24.87
C LEU A 153 13.24 12.46 -24.40
N PRO A 154 12.89 13.47 -25.24
CA PRO A 154 12.07 14.60 -24.81
C PRO A 154 10.70 14.23 -24.25
N PHE A 155 10.06 13.17 -24.76
CA PHE A 155 8.75 12.72 -24.29
C PHE A 155 8.84 11.99 -22.94
N ILE A 156 9.96 11.30 -22.64
CA ILE A 156 10.18 10.61 -21.37
C ILE A 156 10.62 11.59 -20.27
N LYS A 157 11.35 12.64 -20.64
CA LYS A 157 11.78 13.67 -19.70
C LYS A 157 10.62 14.27 -18.89
N LYS A 158 9.45 14.41 -19.52
CA LYS A 158 8.22 14.92 -18.86
C LYS A 158 7.70 14.00 -17.74
N LEU A 159 8.07 12.72 -17.73
CA LEU A 159 7.64 11.76 -16.72
C LEU A 159 8.42 11.85 -15.39
N SER A 160 9.45 12.67 -15.31
CA SER A 160 10.28 12.87 -14.10
C SER A 160 10.68 11.56 -13.40
N LEU A 161 11.08 10.54 -14.20
CA LEU A 161 11.33 9.18 -13.69
C LEU A 161 12.42 9.14 -12.61
N VAL A 162 13.48 9.95 -12.77
CA VAL A 162 14.58 10.02 -11.81
C VAL A 162 14.08 10.50 -10.45
N ASP A 163 13.25 11.56 -10.44
CA ASP A 163 12.68 12.11 -9.21
C ASP A 163 11.72 11.13 -8.56
N THR A 164 10.91 10.45 -9.37
CA THR A 164 9.98 9.41 -8.91
C THR A 164 10.73 8.26 -8.24
N ILE A 165 11.80 7.76 -8.85
CA ILE A 165 12.62 6.70 -8.27
C ILE A 165 13.27 7.17 -6.98
N ASN A 166 13.87 8.36 -6.96
CA ASN A 166 14.53 8.91 -5.76
C ASN A 166 13.56 9.06 -4.59
N LYS A 167 12.35 9.59 -4.83
CA LYS A 167 11.32 9.75 -3.78
C LYS A 167 10.88 8.40 -3.18
N ASN A 168 10.81 7.35 -3.99
CA ASN A 168 10.36 6.03 -3.52
C ASN A 168 11.49 5.17 -2.94
N THR A 169 12.75 5.52 -3.20
CA THR A 169 13.92 4.75 -2.72
C THR A 169 13.95 4.67 -1.19
N GLY A 170 13.70 5.80 -0.50
CA GLY A 170 13.66 5.83 0.96
C GLY A 170 12.66 4.83 1.53
N LEU A 171 11.43 4.85 1.04
CA LEU A 171 10.35 3.96 1.48
C LEU A 171 10.69 2.47 1.28
N ILE A 172 11.37 2.14 0.17
CA ILE A 172 11.78 0.75 -0.11
C ILE A 172 12.86 0.30 0.89
N LEU A 173 13.83 1.16 1.19
CA LEU A 173 14.91 0.85 2.12
C LEU A 173 14.42 0.83 3.58
N GLU A 174 13.48 1.69 3.96
CA GLU A 174 12.87 1.68 5.29
C GLU A 174 12.21 0.34 5.63
N GLN A 175 11.59 -0.33 4.65
CA GLN A 175 11.02 -1.67 4.83
C GLN A 175 12.06 -2.76 5.17
N THR A 176 13.35 -2.48 5.02
CA THR A 176 14.41 -3.40 5.44
C THR A 176 14.78 -3.26 6.92
N VAL A 177 14.23 -2.29 7.64
CA VAL A 177 14.52 -2.05 9.06
C VAL A 177 13.49 -2.75 9.93
N PHE A 178 13.73 -4.03 10.25
CA PHE A 178 12.79 -4.86 11.00
C PHE A 178 12.47 -4.34 12.42
N SER A 179 13.40 -3.66 13.07
CA SER A 179 13.12 -3.00 14.36
C SER A 179 12.04 -1.92 14.23
N GLN A 180 11.98 -1.22 13.10
CA GLN A 180 10.92 -0.25 12.83
C GLN A 180 9.58 -0.95 12.58
N GLU A 181 9.57 -2.04 11.82
CA GLU A 181 8.35 -2.83 11.59
C GLU A 181 7.79 -3.38 12.91
N VAL A 182 8.65 -3.89 13.80
CA VAL A 182 8.25 -4.34 15.16
C VAL A 182 7.66 -3.19 15.98
N SER A 183 8.27 -2.01 15.94
CA SER A 183 7.75 -0.82 16.63
C SER A 183 6.37 -0.42 16.09
N ASN A 184 6.21 -0.36 14.77
CA ASN A 184 4.95 -0.06 14.11
C ASN A 184 3.86 -1.06 14.45
N LEU A 185 4.20 -2.36 14.47
CA LEU A 185 3.28 -3.44 14.78
C LEU A 185 2.78 -3.33 16.21
N ASN A 186 3.68 -3.09 17.17
CA ASN A 186 3.32 -2.87 18.57
C ASN A 186 2.43 -1.64 18.75
N GLN A 187 2.74 -0.53 18.07
CA GLN A 187 1.91 0.68 18.07
C GLN A 187 0.50 0.38 17.54
N MET A 188 0.39 -0.26 16.39
CA MET A 188 -0.89 -0.60 15.79
C MET A 188 -1.68 -1.61 16.65
N ARG A 189 -1.00 -2.53 17.31
CA ARG A 189 -1.63 -3.46 18.24
C ARG A 189 -2.24 -2.73 19.44
N GLU A 190 -1.57 -1.74 20.00
CA GLU A 190 -2.13 -0.89 21.07
C GLU A 190 -3.33 -0.07 20.60
N ILE A 191 -3.26 0.54 19.40
CA ILE A 191 -4.35 1.28 18.78
C ILE A 191 -5.57 0.38 18.57
N CYS A 192 -5.36 -0.83 18.06
CA CYS A 192 -6.44 -1.75 17.70
C CYS A 192 -6.91 -2.64 18.86
N LYS A 193 -6.38 -2.52 20.09
CA LYS A 193 -6.72 -3.44 21.20
C LYS A 193 -8.19 -3.48 21.56
N TYR A 194 -8.92 -2.40 21.32
CA TYR A 194 -10.37 -2.33 21.55
C TYR A 194 -11.22 -2.70 20.33
N LEU A 195 -10.59 -2.78 19.14
CA LEU A 195 -11.24 -3.20 17.90
C LEU A 195 -11.30 -4.74 17.85
N LYS A 196 -12.32 -5.31 18.49
CA LYS A 196 -12.43 -6.79 18.69
C LYS A 196 -12.53 -7.58 17.39
N TYR A 197 -12.81 -6.91 16.27
CA TYR A 197 -12.83 -7.49 14.93
C TYR A 197 -11.44 -7.47 14.24
N ILE A 198 -10.40 -6.93 14.91
CA ILE A 198 -9.02 -6.89 14.40
C ILE A 198 -8.13 -7.80 15.25
N GLN A 199 -7.31 -8.59 14.59
CA GLN A 199 -6.25 -9.38 15.19
C GLN A 199 -4.90 -8.96 14.61
N ILE A 200 -4.03 -8.41 15.44
CA ILE A 200 -2.64 -8.08 15.10
C ILE A 200 -1.75 -9.05 15.90
N PRO A 201 -0.83 -9.78 15.25
CA PRO A 201 0.02 -10.75 15.94
C PRO A 201 0.88 -10.08 17.00
N ARG A 202 1.07 -10.74 18.13
CA ARG A 202 2.06 -10.33 19.13
C ARG A 202 3.46 -10.70 18.63
N VAL A 203 4.39 -9.76 18.74
CA VAL A 203 5.79 -9.96 18.38
C VAL A 203 6.59 -10.40 19.61
N PHE A 204 7.61 -11.20 19.38
CA PHE A 204 8.63 -11.54 20.37
C PHE A 204 9.81 -10.58 20.21
N ASP A 205 9.69 -9.38 20.78
CA ASP A 205 10.62 -8.25 20.58
C ASP A 205 12.09 -8.60 20.83
N ASP A 206 12.37 -9.45 21.82
CA ASP A 206 13.73 -9.85 22.18
C ASP A 206 14.41 -10.64 21.05
N VAL A 207 13.64 -11.33 20.22
CA VAL A 207 14.17 -12.03 19.06
C VAL A 207 14.74 -11.03 18.06
N THR A 208 13.99 -9.99 17.69
CA THR A 208 14.46 -8.99 16.71
C THR A 208 15.62 -8.14 17.26
N LYS A 209 15.66 -7.89 18.58
CA LYS A 209 16.82 -7.22 19.21
C LYS A 209 18.11 -8.06 19.07
N LYS A 210 18.00 -9.39 19.21
CA LYS A 210 19.13 -10.30 19.10
C LYS A 210 19.47 -10.67 17.65
N TYR A 211 18.45 -10.87 16.84
CA TYR A 211 18.52 -11.21 15.41
C TYR A 211 17.84 -10.12 14.57
N PRO A 212 18.55 -9.03 14.21
CA PRO A 212 17.94 -7.85 13.57
C PRO A 212 17.30 -8.13 12.20
N THR A 213 17.61 -9.26 11.58
CA THR A 213 17.06 -9.71 10.30
C THR A 213 15.88 -10.67 10.44
N ILE A 214 15.40 -10.89 11.68
CA ILE A 214 14.32 -11.84 11.98
C ILE A 214 13.25 -11.18 12.83
N ILE A 215 11.98 -11.34 12.44
CA ILE A 215 10.81 -11.05 13.29
C ILE A 215 10.14 -12.39 13.59
N MET A 216 9.98 -12.71 14.87
CA MET A 216 9.16 -13.83 15.34
C MET A 216 7.88 -13.30 15.96
N MET A 217 6.73 -13.84 15.53
CA MET A 217 5.42 -13.39 15.97
C MET A 217 4.43 -14.55 16.08
N GLU A 218 3.31 -14.32 16.75
CA GLU A 218 2.18 -15.24 16.76
C GLU A 218 1.72 -15.55 15.33
N TYR A 219 1.36 -16.81 15.09
CA TYR A 219 0.73 -17.19 13.84
C TYR A 219 -0.75 -16.81 13.86
N VAL A 220 -1.19 -16.07 12.84
CA VAL A 220 -2.60 -15.74 12.65
C VAL A 220 -3.23 -16.82 11.76
N ASP A 221 -4.18 -17.56 12.31
CA ASP A 221 -4.90 -18.60 11.58
C ASP A 221 -6.11 -17.97 10.85
N GLY A 222 -5.94 -17.68 9.57
CA GLY A 222 -6.96 -17.07 8.73
C GLY A 222 -6.78 -17.46 7.27
N LYS A 223 -7.76 -17.16 6.45
CA LYS A 223 -7.78 -17.49 5.02
C LYS A 223 -7.39 -16.28 4.17
N PRO A 224 -6.64 -16.47 3.08
CA PRO A 224 -6.44 -15.42 2.09
C PRO A 224 -7.76 -15.16 1.33
N ILE A 225 -7.83 -14.01 0.65
CA ILE A 225 -9.05 -13.53 -0.02
C ILE A 225 -9.62 -14.53 -1.04
N GLU A 226 -8.75 -15.29 -1.70
CA GLU A 226 -9.11 -16.28 -2.71
C GLU A 226 -9.92 -17.45 -2.13
N GLN A 227 -9.79 -17.70 -0.83
CA GLN A 227 -10.44 -18.81 -0.12
C GLN A 227 -11.71 -18.38 0.64
N ILE A 228 -12.15 -17.11 0.45
CA ILE A 228 -13.35 -16.59 1.12
C ILE A 228 -14.59 -16.98 0.32
N GLU A 229 -15.54 -17.58 1.04
CA GLU A 229 -16.84 -17.93 0.47
C GLU A 229 -17.58 -16.68 -0.02
N PRO A 230 -18.25 -16.74 -1.19
CA PRO A 230 -18.95 -15.58 -1.75
C PRO A 230 -19.93 -14.91 -0.78
N GLY A 231 -20.63 -15.69 0.05
CA GLY A 231 -21.61 -15.19 1.03
C GLY A 231 -21.00 -14.40 2.20
N ASP A 232 -19.69 -14.55 2.47
CA ASP A 232 -19.01 -13.88 3.59
C ASP A 232 -18.27 -12.60 3.14
N ARG A 233 -18.10 -12.39 1.85
CA ARG A 233 -17.26 -11.33 1.29
C ARG A 233 -17.72 -9.93 1.67
N VAL A 234 -19.03 -9.70 1.67
CA VAL A 234 -19.61 -8.39 2.02
C VAL A 234 -19.31 -8.03 3.49
N GLU A 235 -19.46 -9.00 4.40
CA GLU A 235 -19.18 -8.75 5.82
C GLU A 235 -17.70 -8.49 6.07
N PHE A 236 -16.80 -9.21 5.41
CA PHE A 236 -15.37 -8.92 5.48
C PHE A 236 -15.03 -7.54 4.88
N ALA A 237 -15.69 -7.16 3.79
CA ALA A 237 -15.50 -5.83 3.18
C ALA A 237 -15.89 -4.71 4.15
N LYS A 238 -17.00 -4.87 4.89
CA LYS A 238 -17.37 -3.93 5.97
C LYS A 238 -16.27 -3.80 7.04
N GLN A 239 -15.67 -4.93 7.45
CA GLN A 239 -14.58 -4.87 8.44
C GLN A 239 -13.33 -4.15 7.89
N VAL A 240 -13.00 -4.30 6.60
CA VAL A 240 -11.89 -3.57 5.97
C VAL A 240 -12.17 -2.06 5.97
N ILE A 241 -13.37 -1.64 5.62
CA ILE A 241 -13.78 -0.23 5.66
C ILE A 241 -13.69 0.32 7.09
N LYS A 242 -14.26 -0.42 8.08
CA LYS A 242 -14.21 -0.06 9.50
C LYS A 242 -12.77 0.12 9.99
N PHE A 243 -11.87 -0.80 9.63
CA PHE A 243 -10.46 -0.72 9.98
C PHE A 243 -9.80 0.54 9.41
N GLY A 244 -10.00 0.83 8.13
CA GLY A 244 -9.44 2.03 7.50
C GLY A 244 -9.93 3.34 8.16
N ILE A 245 -11.23 3.43 8.46
CA ILE A 245 -11.81 4.60 9.14
C ILE A 245 -11.30 4.71 10.58
N ALA A 246 -11.36 3.63 11.35
CA ALA A 246 -10.95 3.63 12.76
C ALA A 246 -9.48 3.99 12.92
N THR A 247 -8.59 3.39 12.14
CA THR A 247 -7.15 3.65 12.27
C THR A 247 -6.76 4.99 11.65
N GLY A 248 -7.18 5.28 10.42
CA GLY A 248 -6.79 6.50 9.71
C GLY A 248 -7.45 7.76 10.25
N LEU A 249 -8.76 7.77 10.40
CA LEU A 249 -9.48 8.97 10.82
C LEU A 249 -9.60 9.09 12.35
N VAL A 250 -9.95 8.00 13.08
CA VAL A 250 -10.15 8.12 14.54
C VAL A 250 -8.83 8.17 15.27
N HIS A 251 -7.90 7.27 14.98
CA HIS A 251 -6.62 7.18 15.68
C HIS A 251 -5.46 7.94 15.00
N GLY A 252 -5.63 8.35 13.76
CA GLY A 252 -4.60 9.10 13.01
C GLY A 252 -3.37 8.28 12.64
N VAL A 253 -3.46 6.95 12.64
CA VAL A 253 -2.39 6.06 12.22
C VAL A 253 -2.95 5.06 11.22
N ALA A 254 -2.57 5.22 9.97
CA ALA A 254 -3.06 4.38 8.88
C ALA A 254 -2.02 3.36 8.44
N HIS A 255 -2.48 2.19 8.03
CA HIS A 255 -1.64 1.19 7.39
C HIS A 255 -1.20 1.69 6.01
N GLY A 256 0.10 1.83 5.80
CA GLY A 256 0.66 2.44 4.58
C GLY A 256 0.80 1.48 3.40
N ASP A 257 0.55 0.18 3.57
CA ASP A 257 0.63 -0.85 2.53
C ASP A 257 -0.45 -1.94 2.70
N LEU A 258 -1.70 -1.51 2.88
CA LEU A 258 -2.83 -2.41 3.09
C LEU A 258 -3.28 -3.03 1.75
N HIS A 259 -2.71 -4.15 1.38
CA HIS A 259 -3.15 -4.93 0.23
C HIS A 259 -3.65 -6.31 0.64
N ARG A 260 -4.31 -7.02 -0.29
CA ARG A 260 -4.92 -8.34 -0.02
C ARG A 260 -3.95 -9.38 0.57
N GLY A 261 -2.66 -9.28 0.26
CA GLY A 261 -1.64 -10.18 0.79
C GLY A 261 -1.24 -9.90 2.24
N ASN A 262 -1.60 -8.75 2.81
CA ASN A 262 -1.32 -8.38 4.19
C ASN A 262 -2.53 -8.56 5.11
N ILE A 263 -3.64 -9.10 4.59
CA ILE A 263 -4.86 -9.37 5.34
C ILE A 263 -5.21 -10.86 5.29
N LEU A 264 -5.49 -11.43 6.46
CA LEU A 264 -6.13 -12.72 6.58
C LEU A 264 -7.55 -12.56 7.09
N PHE A 265 -8.45 -13.36 6.58
CA PHE A 265 -9.87 -13.34 6.88
C PHE A 265 -10.22 -14.49 7.81
N ILE A 266 -10.74 -14.16 9.00
CA ILE A 266 -11.00 -15.10 10.08
C ILE A 266 -12.50 -15.14 10.32
N LYS A 267 -13.13 -16.31 10.09
CA LYS A 267 -14.53 -16.56 10.38
C LYS A 267 -14.66 -17.54 11.53
N ASN A 268 -15.44 -17.18 12.54
CA ASN A 268 -15.78 -18.06 13.65
C ASN A 268 -17.28 -17.95 13.92
N ASP A 269 -18.03 -18.94 13.49
CA ASP A 269 -19.49 -18.97 13.57
C ASP A 269 -20.00 -19.01 15.03
N ASP A 270 -19.21 -19.58 15.95
CA ASP A 270 -19.56 -19.72 17.36
C ASP A 270 -19.16 -18.50 18.23
N ALA A 271 -18.41 -17.55 17.66
CA ALA A 271 -17.94 -16.38 18.38
C ALA A 271 -18.94 -15.23 18.34
N LYS A 272 -18.96 -14.41 19.42
CA LYS A 272 -19.74 -13.15 19.45
C LYS A 272 -19.40 -12.22 18.28
N ILE A 273 -18.15 -12.23 17.83
CA ILE A 273 -17.69 -11.52 16.64
C ILE A 273 -17.28 -12.55 15.60
N LYS A 274 -18.17 -12.76 14.66
CA LYS A 274 -18.07 -13.79 13.64
C LYS A 274 -16.96 -13.52 12.62
N TYR A 275 -16.78 -12.27 12.20
CA TYR A 275 -15.86 -11.87 11.14
C TYR A 275 -14.75 -11.00 11.70
N LYS A 276 -13.48 -11.44 11.55
CA LYS A 276 -12.30 -10.70 11.99
C LYS A 276 -11.27 -10.58 10.86
N LEU A 277 -10.46 -9.54 10.92
CA LEU A 277 -9.30 -9.35 10.06
C LEU A 277 -8.02 -9.60 10.85
N GLY A 278 -7.16 -10.47 10.33
CA GLY A 278 -5.77 -10.59 10.74
C GLY A 278 -4.90 -9.67 9.89
N ILE A 279 -4.28 -8.68 10.49
CA ILE A 279 -3.39 -7.75 9.77
C ILE A 279 -1.94 -8.10 10.11
N LEU A 280 -1.10 -8.34 9.07
CA LEU A 280 0.16 -9.07 9.24
C LEU A 280 1.43 -8.24 9.09
N ASP A 281 1.46 -7.25 8.21
CA ASP A 281 2.66 -6.51 7.82
C ASP A 281 2.48 -5.02 8.15
N PHE A 282 3.44 -4.44 8.87
CA PHE A 282 3.45 -3.03 9.26
C PHE A 282 4.78 -2.36 8.92
N GLY A 283 5.42 -2.80 7.84
CA GLY A 283 6.64 -2.18 7.33
C GLY A 283 6.47 -0.69 7.03
N ILE A 284 5.24 -0.27 6.67
CA ILE A 284 4.88 1.12 6.44
C ILE A 284 3.62 1.47 7.23
N ILE A 285 3.69 2.51 8.06
CA ILE A 285 2.52 3.18 8.64
C ILE A 285 2.57 4.67 8.29
N ASN A 286 1.40 5.26 8.10
CA ASN A 286 1.23 6.68 7.85
C ASN A 286 0.66 7.36 9.10
N ILE A 287 1.42 8.28 9.69
CA ILE A 287 0.91 9.12 10.78
C ILE A 287 0.25 10.33 10.16
N ILE A 288 -1.01 10.55 10.52
CA ILE A 288 -1.82 11.67 10.05
C ILE A 288 -1.81 12.75 11.13
N ASP A 289 -1.45 13.95 10.74
CA ASP A 289 -1.37 15.09 11.65
C ASP A 289 -2.72 15.33 12.37
N PRO A 290 -2.74 15.55 13.69
CA PRO A 290 -3.97 15.71 14.47
C PRO A 290 -4.81 16.93 14.04
N ILE A 291 -4.19 18.04 13.63
CA ILE A 291 -4.90 19.24 13.19
C ILE A 291 -5.58 18.96 11.87
N PHE A 292 -4.84 18.38 10.92
CA PHE A 292 -5.40 17.95 9.64
C PHE A 292 -6.56 16.98 9.83
N ARG A 293 -6.40 15.99 10.71
CA ARG A 293 -7.43 14.99 11.01
C ARG A 293 -8.71 15.63 11.55
N ASN A 294 -8.61 16.55 12.50
CA ASN A 294 -9.76 17.26 13.04
C ASN A 294 -10.50 18.08 11.97
N ASN A 295 -9.74 18.79 11.13
CA ASN A 295 -10.32 19.53 9.99
C ASN A 295 -11.06 18.60 9.02
N MET A 296 -10.54 17.38 8.79
CA MET A 296 -11.20 16.38 7.95
C MET A 296 -12.47 15.83 8.58
N PHE A 297 -12.52 15.63 9.91
CA PHE A 297 -13.75 15.24 10.61
C PHE A 297 -14.84 16.28 10.47
N ASP A 298 -14.50 17.54 10.70
CA ASP A 298 -15.46 18.66 10.60
C ASP A 298 -15.98 18.80 9.16
N LEU A 299 -15.08 18.61 8.18
CA LEU A 299 -15.45 18.63 6.78
C LEU A 299 -16.41 17.50 6.42
N ILE A 300 -16.04 16.24 6.75
CA ILE A 300 -16.86 15.07 6.42
C ILE A 300 -18.21 15.12 7.16
N GLY A 301 -18.20 15.52 8.42
CA GLY A 301 -19.42 15.67 9.21
C GLY A 301 -20.38 16.74 8.66
N GLY A 302 -19.83 17.82 8.10
CA GLY A 302 -20.61 18.90 7.49
C GLY A 302 -21.00 18.69 6.03
N LEU A 303 -20.43 17.71 5.33
CA LEU A 303 -20.46 17.59 3.87
C LEU A 303 -21.88 17.52 3.28
N PHE A 304 -22.83 16.91 4.00
CA PHE A 304 -24.23 16.74 3.57
C PHE A 304 -25.20 17.74 4.20
N THR A 305 -24.75 18.55 5.14
CA THR A 305 -25.57 19.53 5.88
C THR A 305 -25.21 20.96 5.55
N THR A 306 -24.00 21.19 5.02
CA THR A 306 -23.48 22.51 4.63
C THR A 306 -23.62 22.68 3.12
N PRO A 307 -23.94 23.90 2.61
CA PRO A 307 -23.93 24.18 1.18
C PRO A 307 -22.58 23.82 0.53
N ALA A 308 -22.61 23.27 -0.68
CA ALA A 308 -21.40 22.80 -1.39
C ALA A 308 -20.33 23.88 -1.52
N GLU A 309 -20.72 25.14 -1.77
CA GLU A 309 -19.80 26.26 -1.86
C GLU A 309 -19.12 26.59 -0.53
N GLU A 310 -19.85 26.52 0.57
CA GLU A 310 -19.27 26.74 1.90
C GLU A 310 -18.30 25.60 2.28
N SER A 311 -18.65 24.35 1.95
CA SER A 311 -17.76 23.20 2.11
C SER A 311 -16.48 23.35 1.25
N ALA A 312 -16.62 23.83 0.01
CA ALA A 312 -15.48 24.11 -0.87
C ALA A 312 -14.56 25.19 -0.27
N ARG A 313 -15.12 26.27 0.29
CA ARG A 313 -14.33 27.31 1.00
C ARG A 313 -13.62 26.74 2.24
N LYS A 314 -14.27 25.87 3.00
CA LYS A 314 -13.64 25.18 4.14
C LYS A 314 -12.49 24.30 3.68
N ILE A 315 -12.63 23.51 2.61
CA ILE A 315 -11.56 22.69 2.03
C ILE A 315 -10.36 23.56 1.66
N LEU A 316 -10.60 24.64 0.92
CA LEU A 316 -9.53 25.50 0.44
C LEU A 316 -8.76 26.22 1.57
N ASN A 317 -9.42 26.55 2.66
CA ASN A 317 -8.84 27.26 3.80
C ASN A 317 -8.39 26.37 4.97
N SER A 318 -8.62 25.04 4.89
CA SER A 318 -8.34 24.11 5.99
C SER A 318 -6.93 23.58 6.05
N GLY A 319 -6.06 23.97 5.11
CA GLY A 319 -4.71 23.40 4.97
C GLY A 319 -4.67 22.05 4.27
N ILE A 320 -5.79 21.58 3.70
CA ILE A 320 -5.82 20.40 2.81
C ILE A 320 -5.04 20.69 1.53
N ILE A 321 -5.09 21.95 1.08
CA ILE A 321 -4.33 22.46 -0.05
C ILE A 321 -3.28 23.44 0.49
N GLU A 322 -2.06 23.30 0.05
CA GLU A 322 -0.92 24.11 0.50
C GLU A 322 -0.15 24.74 -0.66
N PRO A 323 0.60 25.83 -0.45
CA PRO A 323 0.65 26.59 0.80
C PRO A 323 -0.60 27.48 0.98
N VAL A 324 -1.10 27.59 2.22
CA VAL A 324 -2.30 28.38 2.56
C VAL A 324 -2.08 29.87 2.24
N GLU A 325 -0.86 30.37 2.40
CA GLU A 325 -0.49 31.74 2.08
C GLU A 325 -0.68 32.06 0.59
N SER A 326 -0.35 31.12 -0.29
CA SER A 326 -0.57 31.28 -1.74
C SER A 326 -2.06 31.37 -2.07
N ILE A 327 -2.90 30.58 -1.37
CA ILE A 327 -4.36 30.63 -1.56
C ILE A 327 -4.92 32.00 -1.17
N GLN A 328 -4.44 32.58 -0.06
CA GLN A 328 -4.88 33.91 0.40
C GLN A 328 -4.43 35.04 -0.52
N CYS A 329 -3.37 34.84 -1.29
CA CYS A 329 -2.83 35.80 -2.25
C CYS A 329 -3.39 35.65 -3.68
N LEU A 330 -4.27 34.65 -3.93
CA LEU A 330 -4.85 34.43 -5.26
C LEU A 330 -5.69 35.61 -5.69
N PRO A 331 -5.62 36.00 -6.97
CA PRO A 331 -6.61 36.89 -7.57
C PRO A 331 -8.03 36.34 -7.37
N LYS A 332 -8.98 37.24 -7.08
CA LYS A 332 -10.37 36.85 -6.78
C LYS A 332 -10.96 35.90 -7.82
N GLU A 333 -10.71 36.17 -9.10
CA GLU A 333 -11.21 35.34 -10.20
C GLU A 333 -10.69 33.89 -10.16
N GLN A 334 -9.41 33.71 -9.88
CA GLN A 334 -8.79 32.38 -9.75
C GLN A 334 -9.29 31.67 -8.48
N TYR A 335 -9.41 32.39 -7.37
CA TYR A 335 -9.97 31.83 -6.12
C TYR A 335 -11.41 31.36 -6.35
N ASP A 336 -12.27 32.19 -6.97
CA ASP A 336 -13.65 31.84 -7.24
C ASP A 336 -13.76 30.65 -8.23
N THR A 337 -12.86 30.55 -9.21
CA THR A 337 -12.79 29.40 -10.14
C THR A 337 -12.50 28.10 -9.41
N ILE A 338 -11.54 28.09 -8.49
CA ILE A 338 -11.19 26.91 -7.69
C ILE A 338 -12.37 26.51 -6.78
N ILE A 339 -13.02 27.49 -6.12
CA ILE A 339 -14.21 27.26 -5.30
C ILE A 339 -15.34 26.65 -6.12
N GLN A 340 -15.64 27.19 -7.30
CA GLN A 340 -16.68 26.66 -8.18
C GLN A 340 -16.39 25.22 -8.58
N PHE A 341 -15.15 24.90 -8.92
CA PHE A 341 -14.77 23.56 -9.29
C PHE A 341 -14.97 22.57 -8.14
N ILE A 342 -14.39 22.85 -6.95
CA ILE A 342 -14.53 21.98 -5.78
C ILE A 342 -16.03 21.87 -5.38
N SER A 343 -16.78 22.98 -5.42
CA SER A 343 -18.21 22.99 -5.15
C SER A 343 -18.98 22.09 -6.11
N SER A 344 -18.64 22.09 -7.40
CA SER A 344 -19.30 21.24 -8.39
C SER A 344 -19.07 19.74 -8.13
N ILE A 345 -17.87 19.35 -7.68
CA ILE A 345 -17.57 17.98 -7.30
C ILE A 345 -18.42 17.58 -6.05
N ILE A 346 -18.44 18.42 -5.03
CA ILE A 346 -19.22 18.19 -3.82
C ILE A 346 -20.72 18.10 -4.14
N GLN A 347 -21.24 19.02 -4.97
CA GLN A 347 -22.64 19.01 -5.36
C GLN A 347 -23.00 17.74 -6.13
N SER A 348 -22.16 17.31 -7.07
CA SER A 348 -22.36 16.06 -7.80
C SER A 348 -22.43 14.85 -6.86
N MET A 349 -21.60 14.82 -5.81
CA MET A 349 -21.63 13.77 -4.80
C MET A 349 -22.93 13.83 -3.95
N ILE A 350 -23.37 15.02 -3.55
CA ILE A 350 -24.62 15.22 -2.81
C ILE A 350 -25.81 14.76 -3.66
N ASP A 351 -25.83 15.10 -4.93
CA ASP A 351 -26.93 14.76 -5.86
C ASP A 351 -26.96 13.24 -6.09
N ARG A 352 -25.83 12.59 -6.29
CA ARG A 352 -25.74 11.13 -6.36
C ARG A 352 -26.26 10.46 -5.10
N LYS A 353 -25.93 10.97 -3.91
CA LYS A 353 -26.50 10.46 -2.65
C LYS A 353 -28.02 10.56 -2.62
N ARG A 354 -28.59 11.66 -3.14
CA ARG A 354 -30.05 11.86 -3.19
C ARG A 354 -30.73 10.93 -4.20
N GLU A 355 -30.11 10.73 -5.37
CA GLU A 355 -30.69 9.95 -6.46
C GLU A 355 -30.54 8.43 -6.28
N VAL A 356 -29.36 7.98 -5.84
CA VAL A 356 -28.98 6.56 -5.85
C VAL A 356 -28.65 6.05 -4.45
N ASN A 357 -28.71 6.90 -3.42
CA ASN A 357 -28.32 6.63 -2.03
C ASN A 357 -26.88 6.09 -1.91
N GLN A 358 -25.96 6.65 -2.71
CA GLN A 358 -24.56 6.23 -2.76
C GLN A 358 -23.62 7.39 -2.49
N VAL A 359 -22.62 7.19 -1.61
CA VAL A 359 -21.55 8.15 -1.33
C VAL A 359 -20.23 7.58 -1.80
N GLU A 360 -19.57 8.30 -2.69
CA GLU A 360 -18.27 7.91 -3.25
C GLU A 360 -17.17 8.88 -2.77
N ILE A 361 -16.87 8.87 -1.46
CA ILE A 361 -15.83 9.72 -0.88
C ILE A 361 -14.48 9.51 -1.58
N TYR A 362 -14.18 8.29 -2.03
CA TYR A 362 -12.98 8.02 -2.81
C TYR A 362 -12.91 8.86 -4.09
N ASN A 363 -14.02 8.98 -4.82
CA ASN A 363 -14.06 9.78 -6.05
C ASN A 363 -13.86 11.27 -5.75
N LEU A 364 -14.43 11.79 -4.66
CA LEU A 364 -14.21 13.17 -4.22
C LEU A 364 -12.71 13.45 -4.04
N PHE A 365 -12.01 12.63 -3.28
CA PHE A 365 -10.56 12.79 -3.05
C PHE A 365 -9.75 12.66 -4.34
N ARG A 366 -10.09 11.68 -5.19
CA ARG A 366 -9.44 11.48 -6.48
C ARG A 366 -9.60 12.69 -7.38
N ASP A 367 -10.80 13.21 -7.50
CA ASP A 367 -11.12 14.27 -8.44
C ASP A 367 -10.51 15.62 -7.98
N ILE A 368 -10.49 15.89 -6.67
CA ILE A 368 -9.75 17.03 -6.10
C ILE A 368 -8.25 16.90 -6.41
N ASN A 369 -7.66 15.72 -6.17
CA ASN A 369 -6.22 15.52 -6.44
C ASN A 369 -5.89 15.63 -7.93
N LEU A 370 -6.76 15.12 -8.81
CA LEU A 370 -6.61 15.23 -10.25
C LEU A 370 -6.61 16.70 -10.70
N TYR A 371 -7.54 17.49 -10.17
CA TYR A 371 -7.61 18.92 -10.45
C TYR A 371 -6.36 19.67 -9.97
N LEU A 372 -5.90 19.40 -8.75
CA LEU A 372 -4.69 20.01 -8.21
C LEU A 372 -3.42 19.63 -9.01
N SER A 373 -3.47 18.54 -9.78
CA SER A 373 -2.39 18.12 -10.69
C SER A 373 -2.48 18.73 -12.07
N THR A 374 -3.51 19.52 -12.38
CA THR A 374 -3.59 20.23 -13.68
C THR A 374 -2.56 21.35 -13.78
N ASN A 375 -2.09 21.65 -15.00
CA ASN A 375 -1.06 22.64 -15.21
C ASN A 375 -1.45 24.02 -14.66
N ASP A 376 -2.71 24.42 -14.81
CA ASP A 376 -3.21 25.73 -14.37
C ASP A 376 -3.09 25.91 -12.85
N VAL A 377 -3.30 24.85 -12.07
CA VAL A 377 -3.22 24.90 -10.61
C VAL A 377 -1.79 24.68 -10.11
N THR A 378 -1.02 23.81 -10.78
CA THR A 378 0.39 23.59 -10.44
C THR A 378 1.26 24.83 -10.71
N GLU A 379 0.93 25.65 -11.73
CA GLU A 379 1.59 26.93 -11.99
C GLU A 379 1.37 27.94 -10.84
N LEU A 380 0.27 27.81 -10.08
CA LEU A 380 0.00 28.59 -8.88
C LEU A 380 0.79 28.10 -7.67
N GLY A 381 1.56 27.00 -7.80
CA GLY A 381 2.30 26.37 -6.70
C GLY A 381 1.43 25.67 -5.69
N LEU A 382 0.14 25.46 -5.97
CA LEU A 382 -0.79 24.77 -5.07
C LEU A 382 -0.66 23.26 -5.23
N LYS A 383 -0.68 22.55 -4.10
CA LYS A 383 -0.63 21.08 -4.04
C LYS A 383 -1.40 20.56 -2.84
N PRO A 384 -1.81 19.29 -2.86
CA PRO A 384 -2.39 18.67 -1.66
C PRO A 384 -1.33 18.56 -0.56
N CYS A 385 -1.73 18.77 0.68
CA CYS A 385 -0.84 18.59 1.83
C CYS A 385 -0.49 17.11 2.03
N ASP A 386 0.60 16.84 2.73
CA ASP A 386 1.07 15.46 2.99
C ASP A 386 0.01 14.62 3.73
N GLY A 387 -0.71 15.21 4.69
CA GLY A 387 -1.81 14.54 5.40
C GLY A 387 -2.94 14.10 4.48
N PHE A 388 -3.30 14.92 3.49
CA PHE A 388 -4.31 14.57 2.49
C PHE A 388 -3.85 13.41 1.60
N VAL A 389 -2.61 13.45 1.12
CA VAL A 389 -2.04 12.37 0.29
C VAL A 389 -2.01 11.05 1.07
N LYS A 390 -1.58 11.06 2.33
CA LYS A 390 -1.56 9.87 3.19
C LYS A 390 -2.96 9.30 3.43
N LEU A 391 -3.94 10.18 3.70
CA LEU A 391 -5.33 9.77 3.88
C LEU A 391 -5.92 9.19 2.58
N GLN A 392 -5.66 9.84 1.44
CA GLN A 392 -6.09 9.37 0.13
C GLN A 392 -5.53 7.97 -0.18
N LEU A 393 -4.24 7.75 0.06
CA LEU A 393 -3.60 6.44 -0.12
C LEU A 393 -4.26 5.38 0.77
N THR A 394 -4.53 5.71 2.03
CA THR A 394 -5.18 4.80 2.97
C THR A 394 -6.58 4.39 2.49
N ILE A 395 -7.38 5.36 2.05
CA ILE A 395 -8.72 5.12 1.50
C ILE A 395 -8.62 4.28 0.21
N ALA A 396 -7.67 4.60 -0.68
CA ALA A 396 -7.47 3.88 -1.93
C ALA A 396 -7.10 2.41 -1.70
N MET A 397 -6.24 2.12 -0.72
CA MET A 397 -5.85 0.75 -0.38
C MET A 397 -7.02 -0.05 0.21
N ALA A 398 -7.74 0.52 1.18
CA ALA A 398 -8.94 -0.12 1.74
C ALA A 398 -10.00 -0.35 0.66
N HIS A 399 -10.21 0.63 -0.23
CA HIS A 399 -11.09 0.51 -1.39
C HIS A 399 -10.66 -0.63 -2.32
N GLY A 400 -9.36 -0.75 -2.65
CA GLY A 400 -8.84 -1.80 -3.50
C GLY A 400 -9.08 -3.21 -2.95
N VAL A 401 -8.92 -3.42 -1.64
CA VAL A 401 -9.23 -4.69 -0.97
C VAL A 401 -10.74 -4.94 -0.99
N THR A 402 -11.54 -3.93 -0.68
CA THR A 402 -13.01 -4.04 -0.65
C THR A 402 -13.57 -4.37 -2.04
N MET A 403 -13.07 -3.72 -3.09
CA MET A 403 -13.42 -4.04 -4.49
C MET A 403 -13.03 -5.48 -4.87
N SER A 404 -11.90 -5.97 -4.37
CA SER A 404 -11.48 -7.37 -4.60
C SER A 404 -12.39 -8.38 -3.90
N LEU A 405 -13.05 -8.00 -2.80
CA LEU A 405 -14.03 -8.82 -2.09
C LEU A 405 -15.42 -8.81 -2.76
N CYS A 406 -15.93 -7.64 -3.11
CA CYS A 406 -17.34 -7.43 -3.46
C CYS A 406 -17.58 -7.04 -4.93
N GLY A 407 -16.52 -6.69 -5.69
CA GLY A 407 -16.70 -6.17 -7.05
C GLY A 407 -17.59 -4.91 -7.05
N GLU A 408 -18.51 -4.83 -7.98
CA GLU A 408 -19.43 -3.69 -8.12
C GLU A 408 -20.45 -3.55 -6.98
N ASN A 409 -20.64 -4.59 -6.16
CA ASN A 409 -21.51 -4.54 -4.97
C ASN A 409 -20.93 -3.68 -3.81
N TYR A 410 -19.79 -3.04 -4.03
CA TYR A 410 -19.16 -2.11 -3.09
C TYR A 410 -20.01 -0.85 -2.83
N THR A 411 -20.79 -0.42 -3.81
CA THR A 411 -21.62 0.79 -3.71
C THR A 411 -22.65 0.66 -2.59
N GLY A 412 -22.69 1.64 -1.67
CA GLY A 412 -23.55 1.61 -0.50
C GLY A 412 -22.98 0.95 0.76
N LEU A 413 -21.89 0.16 0.68
CA LEU A 413 -21.27 -0.42 1.88
C LEU A 413 -20.67 0.64 2.80
N LEU A 414 -20.07 1.68 2.23
CA LEU A 414 -19.49 2.76 3.02
C LEU A 414 -20.56 3.48 3.86
N ASP A 415 -21.72 3.77 3.26
CA ASP A 415 -22.84 4.40 3.97
C ASP A 415 -23.36 3.52 5.10
N GLN A 416 -23.50 2.21 4.85
CA GLN A 416 -23.88 1.26 5.89
C GLN A 416 -22.88 1.25 7.04
N VAL A 417 -21.59 1.19 6.73
CA VAL A 417 -20.53 1.18 7.73
C VAL A 417 -20.50 2.49 8.51
N LEU A 418 -20.60 3.63 7.85
CA LEU A 418 -20.65 4.92 8.53
C LEU A 418 -21.88 5.00 9.44
N ALA A 419 -23.07 4.60 8.98
CA ALA A 419 -24.27 4.56 9.80
C ALA A 419 -24.09 3.65 11.02
N GLU A 420 -23.53 2.45 10.84
CA GLU A 420 -23.23 1.53 11.95
C GLU A 420 -22.22 2.14 12.94
N MET A 421 -21.18 2.82 12.46
CA MET A 421 -20.15 3.45 13.31
C MET A 421 -20.68 4.65 14.10
N PHE A 422 -21.58 5.45 13.53
CA PHE A 422 -22.19 6.60 14.21
C PHE A 422 -23.28 6.21 15.19
N HIS A 423 -23.97 5.07 14.99
CA HIS A 423 -24.99 4.56 15.93
C HIS A 423 -24.39 3.73 17.06
N THR A 424 -23.24 3.13 16.85
CA THR A 424 -22.48 2.40 17.89
C THR A 424 -21.38 3.34 18.39
N ASN A 425 -21.25 3.51 19.72
CA ASN A 425 -20.14 4.31 20.27
C ASN A 425 -18.82 3.86 19.60
N LEU A 426 -18.16 4.76 18.87
CA LEU A 426 -16.92 4.52 18.12
C LEU A 426 -15.81 3.86 18.96
N LEU A 427 -15.92 3.91 20.29
CA LEU A 427 -14.96 3.35 21.25
C LEU A 427 -15.33 1.93 21.72
N GLU A 428 -16.50 1.40 21.39
CA GLU A 428 -16.95 0.06 21.79
C GLU A 428 -16.91 -0.97 20.66
N MET A 429 -16.44 -0.57 19.48
CA MET A 429 -16.27 -1.44 18.31
C MET A 429 -14.93 -2.14 18.33
#